data_f61bc496a241af092a46d24898433d95
#
_entry.id   f61bc496a241af092a46d24898433d95
#
_cell.length_a   1.000
_cell.length_b   1.000
_cell.length_c   1.000
_cell.angle_alpha   90.00
_cell.angle_beta   90.00
_cell.angle_gamma   90.00
#
_symmetry.space_group_name_H-M   'P 1'
#
loop_
_entity.id
_entity.type
_entity.pdbx_description
1 polymer ?
#
loop_
_entity_poly.entity_id
_entity_poly.type
_entity_poly.pdbx_seq_one_letter_code
_entity_poly.pdbx_strand_id
1 'polypeptide(L)'
;MTCADHPAPDPDTPLLADSLRASGYAVDVQDWRDSSVDWSGARVTVLRSPWDYVDHLDEFLAWAARTSKQSELWNPLAIVRWNTHKSYLLDLAARGAPIVPTVVLLGGSAASLDRICDAQGWNAVVVKPAVASGGQGARRAGVGDPDAQGHLDELLARGDVLVQQFVPAVEDEGEWSVVLVDGQVGHALRKQPAPGDYRVQHEWGGRTELATPSTGLSELATRVFALLPAPALYARIDVVPIGGQWHVMELEATEPSLWLDLAPATTRLLVDAIGARLSPRTG
;
A
#
# COMPACT_ATOMS: atom_id res chain seq x y z
N MET A 1 14.85 -3.83 -4.98
CA MET A 1 14.11 -4.89 -5.67
C MET A 1 12.86 -4.30 -6.32
N THR A 2 12.59 -4.62 -7.55
CA THR A 2 11.53 -4.11 -8.42
C THR A 2 10.95 -5.26 -9.26
N CYS A 3 10.06 -4.98 -10.20
CA CYS A 3 9.67 -5.87 -11.30
C CYS A 3 10.05 -5.24 -12.64
N ALA A 4 10.27 -6.08 -13.67
CA ALA A 4 10.61 -5.61 -15.02
C ALA A 4 9.36 -5.35 -15.88
N ASP A 5 8.26 -6.07 -15.63
CA ASP A 5 7.11 -6.15 -16.52
C ASP A 5 5.99 -5.15 -16.22
N HIS A 6 6.28 -4.04 -15.52
CA HIS A 6 5.26 -3.02 -15.26
C HIS A 6 5.27 -1.94 -16.36
N PRO A 7 4.11 -1.55 -16.89
CA PRO A 7 4.01 -0.60 -18.01
C PRO A 7 4.52 0.82 -17.68
N ALA A 8 4.57 1.19 -16.40
CA ALA A 8 5.13 2.44 -15.93
C ALA A 8 6.36 2.18 -15.04
N PRO A 9 7.52 2.82 -15.30
CA PRO A 9 8.67 2.68 -14.44
C PRO A 9 8.41 3.31 -13.07
N ASP A 10 8.97 2.70 -12.01
CA ASP A 10 8.97 3.29 -10.67
C ASP A 10 9.97 4.45 -10.61
N PRO A 11 9.54 5.71 -10.44
CA PRO A 11 10.44 6.85 -10.38
C PRO A 11 11.25 6.91 -9.07
N ASP A 12 10.77 6.29 -8.00
CA ASP A 12 11.40 6.33 -6.69
C ASP A 12 12.66 5.44 -6.60
N THR A 13 12.64 4.28 -7.25
CA THR A 13 13.74 3.31 -7.16
C THR A 13 15.07 3.86 -7.71
N PRO A 14 15.13 4.51 -8.88
CA PRO A 14 16.37 5.13 -9.34
C PRO A 14 16.88 6.23 -8.40
N LEU A 15 15.99 7.10 -7.92
CA LEU A 15 16.35 8.18 -6.99
C LEU A 15 16.94 7.65 -5.69
N LEU A 16 16.33 6.63 -5.12
CA LEU A 16 16.82 5.97 -3.90
C LEU A 16 18.16 5.28 -4.15
N ALA A 17 18.29 4.55 -5.26
CA ALA A 17 19.51 3.85 -5.61
C ALA A 17 20.69 4.82 -5.79
N ASP A 18 20.48 5.93 -6.49
CA ASP A 18 21.50 6.96 -6.70
C ASP A 18 21.87 7.67 -5.39
N SER A 19 20.90 7.93 -4.52
CA SER A 19 21.15 8.53 -3.20
C SER A 19 21.96 7.60 -2.29
N LEU A 20 21.69 6.30 -2.33
CA LEU A 20 22.47 5.29 -1.59
C LEU A 20 23.90 5.18 -2.16
N ARG A 21 24.08 5.17 -3.49
CA ARG A 21 25.40 5.15 -4.13
C ARG A 21 26.20 6.39 -3.77
N ALA A 22 25.57 7.57 -3.80
CA ALA A 22 26.19 8.82 -3.37
C ALA A 22 26.62 8.80 -1.90
N SER A 23 25.96 8.00 -1.06
CA SER A 23 26.30 7.78 0.34
C SER A 23 27.35 6.65 0.53
N GLY A 24 27.93 6.12 -0.55
CA GLY A 24 29.02 5.12 -0.53
C GLY A 24 28.57 3.67 -0.46
N TYR A 25 27.30 3.36 -0.63
CA TYR A 25 26.80 1.98 -0.64
C TYR A 25 26.86 1.39 -2.06
N ALA A 26 27.23 0.10 -2.16
CA ALA A 26 27.04 -0.68 -3.38
C ALA A 26 25.55 -1.02 -3.51
N VAL A 27 24.94 -0.69 -4.65
CA VAL A 27 23.49 -0.85 -4.88
C VAL A 27 23.23 -1.49 -6.24
N ASP A 28 22.55 -2.63 -6.22
CA ASP A 28 22.00 -3.29 -7.39
C ASP A 28 20.48 -3.19 -7.36
N VAL A 29 19.89 -2.85 -8.50
CA VAL A 29 18.43 -2.87 -8.70
C VAL A 29 18.11 -4.14 -9.49
N GLN A 30 17.36 -5.04 -8.89
CA GLN A 30 17.09 -6.37 -9.43
C GLN A 30 15.60 -6.65 -9.51
N ASP A 31 15.20 -7.39 -10.53
CA ASP A 31 13.86 -7.95 -10.66
C ASP A 31 13.72 -9.16 -9.72
N TRP A 32 12.64 -9.20 -8.96
CA TRP A 32 12.40 -10.32 -8.03
C TRP A 32 12.13 -11.65 -8.73
N ARG A 33 11.71 -11.62 -10.01
CA ARG A 33 11.47 -12.83 -10.84
C ARG A 33 12.70 -13.31 -11.58
N ASP A 34 13.78 -12.53 -11.62
CA ASP A 34 15.01 -12.97 -12.27
C ASP A 34 15.67 -14.10 -11.46
N SER A 35 15.58 -15.32 -11.96
CA SER A 35 16.14 -16.52 -11.33
C SER A 35 17.66 -16.55 -11.32
N SER A 36 18.34 -15.68 -12.07
CA SER A 36 19.81 -15.59 -12.09
C SER A 36 20.39 -14.78 -10.94
N VAL A 37 19.56 -14.03 -10.20
CA VAL A 37 19.98 -13.18 -9.08
C VAL A 37 20.31 -14.02 -7.85
N ASP A 38 21.55 -13.86 -7.38
CA ASP A 38 21.98 -14.41 -6.07
C ASP A 38 21.68 -13.40 -4.96
N TRP A 39 20.56 -13.58 -4.27
CA TRP A 39 20.14 -12.71 -3.17
C TRP A 39 21.03 -12.80 -1.93
N SER A 40 21.87 -13.84 -1.80
CA SER A 40 22.83 -13.97 -0.70
C SER A 40 24.01 -13.01 -0.83
N GLY A 41 24.25 -12.47 -2.02
CA GLY A 41 25.26 -11.44 -2.27
C GLY A 41 24.95 -10.08 -1.65
N ALA A 42 23.70 -9.82 -1.27
CA ALA A 42 23.26 -8.58 -0.64
C ALA A 42 23.06 -8.75 0.85
N ARG A 43 23.63 -7.87 1.67
CA ARG A 43 23.38 -7.84 3.11
C ARG A 43 21.94 -7.45 3.44
N VAL A 44 21.40 -6.47 2.70
CA VAL A 44 20.04 -5.93 2.85
C VAL A 44 19.35 -5.97 1.50
N THR A 45 18.14 -6.48 1.46
CA THR A 45 17.25 -6.41 0.31
C THR A 45 16.06 -5.53 0.65
N VAL A 46 15.88 -4.42 -0.08
CA VAL A 46 14.77 -3.47 0.12
C VAL A 46 13.71 -3.71 -0.95
N LEU A 47 12.48 -3.98 -0.53
CA LEU A 47 11.31 -4.00 -1.41
C LEU A 47 11.03 -2.59 -1.91
N ARG A 48 10.73 -2.43 -3.21
CA ARG A 48 10.32 -1.12 -3.71
C ARG A 48 9.06 -1.20 -4.56
N SER A 49 9.11 -1.83 -5.70
CA SER A 49 8.04 -1.79 -6.71
C SER A 49 7.82 -3.15 -7.38
N PRO A 50 7.53 -4.23 -6.62
CA PRO A 50 7.18 -5.53 -7.21
C PRO A 50 5.71 -5.55 -7.65
N TRP A 51 5.26 -4.56 -8.44
CA TRP A 51 3.85 -4.30 -8.74
C TRP A 51 3.14 -5.43 -9.49
N ASP A 52 3.90 -6.31 -10.13
CA ASP A 52 3.40 -7.51 -10.81
C ASP A 52 3.05 -8.67 -9.86
N TYR A 53 3.34 -8.53 -8.54
CA TYR A 53 3.06 -9.60 -7.57
C TYR A 53 1.58 -9.95 -7.47
N VAL A 54 0.70 -9.02 -7.82
CA VAL A 54 -0.75 -9.23 -7.76
C VAL A 54 -1.22 -10.37 -8.66
N ASP A 55 -0.52 -10.59 -9.77
CA ASP A 55 -0.77 -11.68 -10.70
C ASP A 55 0.04 -12.95 -10.37
N HIS A 56 1.02 -12.85 -9.45
CA HIS A 56 1.99 -13.90 -9.10
C HIS A 56 2.19 -14.05 -7.59
N LEU A 57 1.11 -13.91 -6.80
CA LEU A 57 1.18 -13.80 -5.34
C LEU A 57 1.95 -14.96 -4.67
N ASP A 58 1.64 -16.22 -5.02
CA ASP A 58 2.29 -17.38 -4.42
C ASP A 58 3.79 -17.42 -4.74
N GLU A 59 4.16 -17.09 -5.98
CA GLU A 59 5.55 -16.97 -6.41
C GLU A 59 6.30 -15.89 -5.64
N PHE A 60 5.67 -14.71 -5.49
CA PHE A 60 6.23 -13.58 -4.75
C PHE A 60 6.43 -13.91 -3.27
N LEU A 61 5.43 -14.50 -2.61
CA LEU A 61 5.54 -14.91 -1.21
C LEU A 61 6.59 -16.01 -1.01
N ALA A 62 6.72 -16.95 -1.96
CA ALA A 62 7.76 -17.95 -1.94
C ALA A 62 9.16 -17.34 -2.15
N TRP A 63 9.28 -16.36 -3.07
CA TRP A 63 10.52 -15.59 -3.27
C TRP A 63 10.89 -14.82 -1.98
N ALA A 64 9.97 -14.07 -1.40
CA ALA A 64 10.21 -13.31 -0.17
C ALA A 64 10.65 -14.22 1.00
N ALA A 65 10.05 -15.43 1.10
CA ALA A 65 10.43 -16.41 2.11
C ALA A 65 11.83 -17.02 1.87
N ARG A 66 12.27 -17.18 0.62
CA ARG A 66 13.64 -17.62 0.32
C ARG A 66 14.64 -16.49 0.59
N THR A 67 14.37 -15.30 0.06
CA THR A 67 15.24 -14.11 0.17
C THR A 67 15.44 -13.70 1.63
N SER A 68 14.41 -13.77 2.47
CA SER A 68 14.51 -13.45 3.91
C SER A 68 15.45 -14.38 4.71
N LYS A 69 15.86 -15.54 4.14
CA LYS A 69 16.86 -16.43 4.73
C LYS A 69 18.28 -16.16 4.23
N GLN A 70 18.41 -15.41 3.13
CA GLN A 70 19.67 -15.14 2.45
C GLN A 70 20.15 -13.71 2.68
N SER A 71 19.22 -12.77 2.79
CA SER A 71 19.44 -11.34 2.95
C SER A 71 18.48 -10.77 3.99
N GLU A 72 18.85 -9.70 4.67
CA GLU A 72 17.94 -8.99 5.59
C GLU A 72 16.86 -8.25 4.76
N LEU A 73 15.68 -8.86 4.64
CA LEU A 73 14.59 -8.34 3.81
C LEU A 73 13.85 -7.20 4.52
N TRP A 74 13.72 -6.04 3.87
CA TRP A 74 12.97 -4.87 4.30
C TRP A 74 11.97 -4.39 3.22
N ASN A 75 10.65 -4.34 3.52
CA ASN A 75 10.06 -4.74 4.81
C ASN A 75 10.12 -6.26 5.01
N PRO A 76 10.12 -6.74 6.27
CA PRO A 76 10.32 -8.15 6.56
C PRO A 76 9.14 -9.02 6.11
N LEU A 77 9.43 -10.32 5.91
CA LEU A 77 8.46 -11.31 5.43
C LEU A 77 7.12 -11.31 6.17
N ALA A 78 7.12 -11.06 7.47
CA ALA A 78 5.89 -10.99 8.26
C ALA A 78 4.97 -9.86 7.79
N ILE A 79 5.55 -8.69 7.45
CA ILE A 79 4.81 -7.57 6.87
C ILE A 79 4.35 -7.90 5.47
N VAL A 80 5.22 -8.44 4.62
CA VAL A 80 4.88 -8.80 3.24
C VAL A 80 3.66 -9.72 3.20
N ARG A 81 3.67 -10.80 3.97
CA ARG A 81 2.56 -11.76 4.03
C ARG A 81 1.26 -11.15 4.53
N TRP A 82 1.35 -10.21 5.47
CA TRP A 82 0.19 -9.55 6.04
C TRP A 82 -0.36 -8.47 5.10
N ASN A 83 0.52 -7.71 4.45
CA ASN A 83 0.16 -6.52 3.68
C ASN A 83 -0.29 -6.82 2.24
N THR A 84 0.13 -7.94 1.64
CA THR A 84 -0.30 -8.33 0.29
C THR A 84 -1.79 -8.67 0.17
N HIS A 85 -2.50 -8.86 1.27
CA HIS A 85 -3.93 -9.14 1.28
C HIS A 85 -4.66 -8.09 2.13
N LYS A 86 -5.56 -7.31 1.53
CA LYS A 86 -6.21 -6.14 2.16
C LYS A 86 -7.11 -6.44 3.37
N SER A 87 -7.30 -7.72 3.74
CA SER A 87 -7.93 -8.09 5.03
C SER A 87 -7.16 -7.56 6.25
N TYR A 88 -5.90 -7.12 6.09
CA TYR A 88 -5.16 -6.45 7.14
C TYR A 88 -5.89 -5.23 7.72
N LEU A 89 -6.81 -4.62 6.97
CA LEU A 89 -7.64 -3.53 7.46
C LEU A 89 -8.48 -3.97 8.67
N LEU A 90 -9.02 -5.19 8.65
CA LEU A 90 -9.78 -5.73 9.78
C LEU A 90 -8.88 -5.98 11.00
N ASP A 91 -7.64 -6.41 10.79
CA ASP A 91 -6.66 -6.54 11.88
C ASP A 91 -6.31 -5.17 12.49
N LEU A 92 -6.14 -4.15 11.66
CA LEU A 92 -5.93 -2.77 12.13
C LEU A 92 -7.13 -2.28 12.96
N ALA A 93 -8.36 -2.52 12.48
CA ALA A 93 -9.59 -2.18 13.20
C ALA A 93 -9.67 -2.91 14.55
N ALA A 94 -9.38 -4.21 14.59
CA ALA A 94 -9.36 -4.99 15.82
C ALA A 94 -8.32 -4.49 16.83
N ARG A 95 -7.25 -3.82 16.36
CA ARG A 95 -6.24 -3.16 17.20
C ARG A 95 -6.55 -1.69 17.50
N GLY A 96 -7.76 -1.22 17.13
CA GLY A 96 -8.26 0.11 17.48
C GLY A 96 -7.90 1.22 16.47
N ALA A 97 -7.40 0.90 15.29
CA ALA A 97 -7.25 1.89 14.24
C ALA A 97 -8.63 2.25 13.63
N PRO A 98 -8.98 3.52 13.45
CA PRO A 98 -10.15 3.91 12.69
C PRO A 98 -9.90 3.60 11.21
N ILE A 99 -10.65 2.68 10.65
CA ILE A 99 -10.59 2.34 9.21
C ILE A 99 -11.87 2.81 8.51
N VAL A 100 -11.80 3.02 7.20
CA VAL A 100 -13.02 3.11 6.38
C VAL A 100 -13.80 1.80 6.54
N PRO A 101 -15.09 1.83 6.89
CA PRO A 101 -15.87 0.61 7.11
C PRO A 101 -15.77 -0.37 5.95
N THR A 102 -15.38 -1.60 6.24
CA THR A 102 -14.99 -2.61 5.24
C THR A 102 -15.53 -3.98 5.62
N VAL A 103 -16.07 -4.70 4.64
CA VAL A 103 -16.43 -6.11 4.72
C VAL A 103 -15.51 -6.90 3.79
N VAL A 104 -15.00 -8.03 4.26
CA VAL A 104 -14.20 -8.97 3.45
C VAL A 104 -15.04 -10.21 3.17
N LEU A 105 -15.11 -10.59 1.91
CA LEU A 105 -15.82 -11.77 1.42
C LEU A 105 -14.81 -12.78 0.90
N LEU A 106 -14.99 -14.03 1.24
CA LEU A 106 -14.11 -15.12 0.80
C LEU A 106 -14.41 -15.51 -0.65
N GLY A 107 -13.39 -15.76 -1.43
CA GLY A 107 -13.50 -16.27 -2.79
C GLY A 107 -14.37 -17.53 -2.87
N GLY A 108 -15.15 -17.64 -3.95
CA GLY A 108 -16.11 -18.72 -4.14
C GLY A 108 -17.37 -18.64 -3.28
N SER A 109 -17.50 -17.66 -2.37
CA SER A 109 -18.72 -17.47 -1.60
C SER A 109 -19.81 -16.78 -2.44
N ALA A 110 -21.08 -17.06 -2.12
CA ALA A 110 -22.22 -16.30 -2.65
C ALA A 110 -22.54 -15.14 -1.70
N ALA A 111 -22.57 -13.91 -2.24
CA ALA A 111 -22.89 -12.71 -1.48
C ALA A 111 -23.85 -11.80 -2.26
N SER A 112 -24.72 -11.10 -1.56
CA SER A 112 -25.58 -10.08 -2.15
C SER A 112 -25.08 -8.71 -1.72
N LEU A 113 -24.71 -7.88 -2.70
CA LEU A 113 -24.21 -6.53 -2.44
C LEU A 113 -25.26 -5.67 -1.74
N ASP A 114 -26.51 -5.72 -2.19
CA ASP A 114 -27.61 -4.96 -1.58
C ASP A 114 -27.81 -5.36 -0.11
N ARG A 115 -27.77 -6.67 0.21
CA ARG A 115 -27.88 -7.12 1.61
C ARG A 115 -26.73 -6.64 2.48
N ILE A 116 -25.52 -6.54 1.92
CA ILE A 116 -24.37 -5.98 2.65
C ILE A 116 -24.60 -4.49 2.89
N CYS A 117 -25.01 -3.75 1.86
CA CYS A 117 -25.29 -2.32 1.96
C CYS A 117 -26.39 -2.05 3.00
N ASP A 118 -27.49 -2.81 2.95
CA ASP A 118 -28.62 -2.70 3.89
C ASP A 118 -28.17 -2.97 5.34
N ALA A 119 -27.44 -4.07 5.55
CA ALA A 119 -26.98 -4.46 6.88
C ALA A 119 -25.99 -3.45 7.50
N GLN A 120 -25.20 -2.76 6.66
CA GLN A 120 -24.23 -1.76 7.07
C GLN A 120 -24.77 -0.32 7.04
N GLY A 121 -25.95 -0.10 6.45
CA GLY A 121 -26.51 1.24 6.25
C GLY A 121 -25.73 2.08 5.23
N TRP A 122 -25.11 1.45 4.22
CA TRP A 122 -24.32 2.14 3.21
C TRP A 122 -25.14 2.43 1.94
N ASN A 123 -25.06 3.64 1.43
CA ASN A 123 -25.71 4.05 0.18
C ASN A 123 -24.84 3.83 -1.06
N ALA A 124 -23.53 3.81 -0.88
CA ALA A 124 -22.54 3.57 -1.93
C ALA A 124 -21.31 2.87 -1.36
N VAL A 125 -20.69 2.04 -2.17
CA VAL A 125 -19.53 1.23 -1.81
C VAL A 125 -18.50 1.22 -2.94
N VAL A 126 -17.27 0.80 -2.61
CA VAL A 126 -16.26 0.37 -3.57
C VAL A 126 -16.07 -1.13 -3.39
N VAL A 127 -16.29 -1.88 -4.47
CA VAL A 127 -16.02 -3.32 -4.55
C VAL A 127 -14.65 -3.49 -5.21
N LYS A 128 -13.73 -4.20 -4.55
CA LYS A 128 -12.34 -4.34 -5.03
C LYS A 128 -11.74 -5.70 -4.64
N PRO A 129 -10.80 -6.26 -5.44
CA PRO A 129 -10.08 -7.47 -5.04
C PRO A 129 -9.30 -7.26 -3.74
N ALA A 130 -9.18 -8.32 -2.93
CA ALA A 130 -8.37 -8.27 -1.70
C ALA A 130 -6.86 -8.22 -1.99
N VAL A 131 -6.43 -8.75 -3.13
CA VAL A 131 -5.06 -8.67 -3.65
C VAL A 131 -5.11 -7.84 -4.92
N ALA A 132 -4.65 -6.59 -4.87
CA ALA A 132 -4.63 -5.67 -6.01
C ALA A 132 -3.76 -4.47 -5.71
N SER A 133 -3.23 -3.82 -6.75
CA SER A 133 -2.49 -2.56 -6.71
C SER A 133 -3.07 -1.56 -7.71
N GLY A 134 -2.74 -0.27 -7.59
CA GLY A 134 -3.10 0.78 -8.56
C GLY A 134 -4.61 0.97 -8.82
N GLY A 135 -5.49 0.53 -7.91
CA GLY A 135 -6.95 0.63 -8.07
C GLY A 135 -7.53 -0.33 -9.12
N GLN A 136 -6.75 -1.33 -9.56
CA GLN A 136 -7.22 -2.32 -10.53
C GLN A 136 -8.39 -3.14 -9.97
N GLY A 137 -9.41 -3.36 -10.78
CA GLY A 137 -10.61 -4.10 -10.39
C GLY A 137 -11.52 -3.39 -9.38
N ALA A 138 -11.17 -2.17 -8.94
CA ALA A 138 -12.01 -1.38 -8.05
C ALA A 138 -13.19 -0.75 -8.84
N ARG A 139 -14.41 -0.93 -8.34
CA ARG A 139 -15.61 -0.33 -8.89
C ARG A 139 -16.45 0.31 -7.78
N ARG A 140 -16.79 1.59 -7.95
CA ARG A 140 -17.84 2.24 -7.16
C ARG A 140 -19.21 1.75 -7.61
N ALA A 141 -20.08 1.49 -6.66
CA ALA A 141 -21.44 1.04 -6.86
C ALA A 141 -22.40 1.74 -5.89
N GLY A 142 -23.57 2.10 -6.38
CA GLY A 142 -24.70 2.50 -5.53
C GLY A 142 -25.58 1.29 -5.19
N VAL A 143 -26.45 1.45 -4.19
CA VAL A 143 -27.49 0.46 -3.88
C VAL A 143 -28.42 0.32 -5.10
N GLY A 144 -28.70 -0.91 -5.50
CA GLY A 144 -29.54 -1.22 -6.65
C GLY A 144 -28.85 -1.08 -8.01
N ASP A 145 -27.53 -0.88 -8.08
CA ASP A 145 -26.77 -0.92 -9.32
C ASP A 145 -26.72 -2.38 -9.86
N PRO A 146 -27.42 -2.70 -10.96
CA PRO A 146 -27.54 -4.10 -11.44
C PRO A 146 -26.22 -4.68 -11.92
N ASP A 147 -25.30 -3.83 -12.40
CA ASP A 147 -24.00 -4.28 -12.88
C ASP A 147 -23.00 -4.51 -11.75
N ALA A 148 -23.25 -3.94 -10.58
CA ALA A 148 -22.37 -4.08 -9.42
C ALA A 148 -22.38 -5.48 -8.82
N GLN A 149 -23.54 -6.15 -8.82
CA GLN A 149 -23.64 -7.55 -8.36
C GLN A 149 -22.85 -8.46 -9.31
N GLY A 150 -22.98 -8.28 -10.63
CA GLY A 150 -22.19 -9.04 -11.61
C GLY A 150 -20.69 -8.87 -11.42
N HIS A 151 -20.24 -7.64 -11.16
CA HIS A 151 -18.84 -7.35 -10.87
C HIS A 151 -18.36 -8.03 -9.58
N LEU A 152 -19.17 -8.00 -8.51
CA LEU A 152 -18.89 -8.72 -7.26
C LEU A 152 -18.73 -10.23 -7.51
N ASP A 153 -19.64 -10.82 -8.26
CA ASP A 153 -19.66 -12.26 -8.56
C ASP A 153 -18.42 -12.67 -9.38
N GLU A 154 -18.03 -11.84 -10.37
CA GLU A 154 -16.81 -12.05 -11.16
C GLU A 154 -15.54 -12.01 -10.30
N LEU A 155 -15.45 -11.07 -9.36
CA LEU A 155 -14.31 -10.97 -8.45
C LEU A 155 -14.28 -12.16 -7.48
N LEU A 156 -15.43 -12.54 -6.90
CA LEU A 156 -15.52 -13.69 -5.98
C LEU A 156 -15.16 -15.01 -6.65
N ALA A 157 -15.39 -15.14 -7.96
CA ALA A 157 -14.94 -16.30 -8.72
C ALA A 157 -13.39 -16.39 -8.85
N ARG A 158 -12.68 -15.29 -8.62
CA ARG A 158 -11.20 -15.20 -8.76
C ARG A 158 -10.47 -15.20 -7.42
N GLY A 159 -11.12 -14.71 -6.35
CA GLY A 159 -10.49 -14.60 -5.03
C GLY A 159 -11.31 -13.80 -4.04
N ASP A 160 -10.70 -13.44 -2.93
CA ASP A 160 -11.32 -12.68 -1.87
C ASP A 160 -11.58 -11.23 -2.32
N VAL A 161 -12.68 -10.65 -1.81
CA VAL A 161 -13.17 -9.32 -2.23
C VAL A 161 -13.40 -8.44 -1.00
N LEU A 162 -13.04 -7.16 -1.12
CA LEU A 162 -13.43 -6.12 -0.18
C LEU A 162 -14.65 -5.38 -0.72
N VAL A 163 -15.66 -5.21 0.13
CA VAL A 163 -16.72 -4.24 -0.02
C VAL A 163 -16.48 -3.15 1.02
N GLN A 164 -16.09 -1.96 0.58
CA GLN A 164 -15.71 -0.84 1.44
C GLN A 164 -16.69 0.30 1.24
N GLN A 165 -17.12 0.95 2.32
CA GLN A 165 -17.98 2.13 2.24
C GLN A 165 -17.34 3.19 1.34
N PHE A 166 -18.10 3.73 0.39
CA PHE A 166 -17.64 4.87 -0.39
C PHE A 166 -17.68 6.13 0.48
N VAL A 167 -16.57 6.87 0.49
CA VAL A 167 -16.41 8.10 1.26
C VAL A 167 -16.43 9.29 0.31
N PRO A 168 -17.51 10.08 0.23
CA PRO A 168 -17.61 11.21 -0.70
C PRO A 168 -16.53 12.27 -0.54
N ALA A 169 -15.96 12.41 0.67
CA ALA A 169 -14.85 13.34 0.92
C ALA A 169 -13.62 13.11 0.03
N VAL A 170 -13.46 11.93 -0.58
CA VAL A 170 -12.41 11.68 -1.59
C VAL A 170 -12.57 12.61 -2.79
N GLU A 171 -13.82 12.89 -3.22
CA GLU A 171 -14.09 13.74 -4.38
C GLU A 171 -13.91 15.23 -4.04
N ASP A 172 -14.24 15.64 -2.82
CA ASP A 172 -14.21 17.04 -2.40
C ASP A 172 -12.89 17.45 -1.74
N GLU A 173 -12.40 16.65 -0.80
CA GLU A 173 -11.22 16.93 0.01
C GLU A 173 -9.97 16.19 -0.45
N GLY A 174 -10.15 15.13 -1.25
CA GLY A 174 -9.09 14.24 -1.69
C GLY A 174 -8.74 13.15 -0.66
N GLU A 175 -7.86 12.26 -1.07
CA GLU A 175 -7.22 11.26 -0.22
C GLU A 175 -5.86 11.78 0.24
N TRP A 176 -5.54 11.58 1.50
CA TRP A 176 -4.24 11.93 2.06
C TRP A 176 -3.36 10.69 2.19
N SER A 177 -2.11 10.81 1.80
CA SER A 177 -1.08 9.79 1.99
C SER A 177 -0.02 10.31 2.92
N VAL A 178 0.26 9.57 3.99
CA VAL A 178 1.36 9.88 4.90
C VAL A 178 2.45 8.82 4.72
N VAL A 179 3.65 9.26 4.35
CA VAL A 179 4.82 8.40 4.21
C VAL A 179 5.62 8.44 5.51
N LEU A 180 5.85 7.26 6.07
CA LEU A 180 6.67 7.10 7.28
C LEU A 180 7.91 6.25 6.97
N VAL A 181 9.01 6.62 7.61
CA VAL A 181 10.28 5.87 7.61
C VAL A 181 10.69 5.64 9.06
N ASP A 182 10.91 4.37 9.44
CA ASP A 182 11.21 3.98 10.84
C ASP A 182 10.24 4.59 11.87
N GLY A 183 8.96 4.73 11.51
CA GLY A 183 7.94 5.33 12.36
C GLY A 183 7.94 6.85 12.43
N GLN A 184 8.87 7.53 11.77
CA GLN A 184 8.89 8.99 11.64
C GLN A 184 8.12 9.41 10.41
N VAL A 185 7.28 10.43 10.52
CA VAL A 185 6.60 11.05 9.37
C VAL A 185 7.65 11.76 8.52
N GLY A 186 7.84 11.27 7.30
CA GLY A 186 8.74 11.87 6.32
C GLY A 186 8.07 13.03 5.59
N HIS A 187 6.91 12.77 5.00
CA HIS A 187 6.08 13.77 4.34
C HIS A 187 4.64 13.29 4.21
N ALA A 188 3.76 14.18 3.79
CA ALA A 188 2.40 13.82 3.40
C ALA A 188 2.07 14.42 2.03
N LEU A 189 1.11 13.78 1.39
CA LEU A 189 0.61 14.11 0.06
C LEU A 189 -0.90 14.22 0.12
N ARG A 190 -1.45 15.10 -0.68
CA ARG A 190 -2.87 15.15 -0.98
C ARG A 190 -3.09 14.70 -2.41
N LYS A 191 -3.94 13.71 -2.59
CA LYS A 191 -4.30 13.15 -3.88
C LYS A 191 -5.74 13.55 -4.20
N GLN A 192 -5.96 14.14 -5.37
CA GLN A 192 -7.29 14.55 -5.83
C GLN A 192 -7.64 13.81 -7.10
N PRO A 193 -8.85 13.25 -7.22
CA PRO A 193 -9.30 12.59 -8.44
C PRO A 193 -9.50 13.59 -9.58
N ALA A 194 -9.52 13.08 -10.80
CA ALA A 194 -9.96 13.85 -11.95
C ALA A 194 -11.47 14.18 -11.84
N PRO A 195 -11.95 15.28 -12.42
CA PRO A 195 -13.37 15.58 -12.43
C PRO A 195 -14.20 14.43 -12.99
N GLY A 196 -15.16 13.92 -12.21
CA GLY A 196 -16.04 12.81 -12.60
C GLY A 196 -15.47 11.41 -12.30
N ASP A 197 -14.29 11.30 -11.72
CA ASP A 197 -13.73 10.05 -11.17
C ASP A 197 -13.62 10.16 -9.64
N TYR A 198 -13.45 9.03 -8.97
CA TYR A 198 -13.17 8.93 -7.53
C TYR A 198 -11.78 8.35 -7.27
N ARG A 199 -11.14 7.80 -8.31
CA ARG A 199 -9.80 7.21 -8.21
C ARG A 199 -8.76 8.31 -8.28
N VAL A 200 -7.84 8.29 -7.32
CA VAL A 200 -6.84 9.34 -7.14
C VAL A 200 -5.50 9.04 -7.80
N GLN A 201 -5.35 7.82 -8.36
CA GLN A 201 -4.10 7.39 -8.98
C GLN A 201 -3.87 8.14 -10.31
N HIS A 202 -2.60 8.35 -10.64
CA HIS A 202 -2.18 9.10 -11.82
C HIS A 202 -2.72 8.51 -13.12
N GLU A 203 -2.81 7.19 -13.21
CA GLU A 203 -3.33 6.43 -14.36
C GLU A 203 -4.80 6.78 -14.67
N TRP A 204 -5.52 7.28 -13.68
CA TRP A 204 -6.91 7.74 -13.79
C TRP A 204 -7.03 9.27 -13.86
N GLY A 205 -5.89 9.97 -14.10
CA GLY A 205 -5.86 11.43 -14.21
C GLY A 205 -5.87 12.17 -12.85
N GLY A 206 -5.64 11.45 -11.76
CA GLY A 206 -5.51 12.04 -10.43
C GLY A 206 -4.29 12.95 -10.32
N ARG A 207 -4.35 13.90 -9.39
CA ARG A 207 -3.27 14.86 -9.09
C ARG A 207 -2.74 14.58 -7.69
N THR A 208 -1.42 14.60 -7.55
CA THR A 208 -0.73 14.42 -6.27
C THR A 208 0.13 15.65 -5.98
N GLU A 209 0.02 16.20 -4.79
CA GLU A 209 0.82 17.36 -4.35
C GLU A 209 1.30 17.17 -2.91
N LEU A 210 2.46 17.74 -2.59
CA LEU A 210 2.92 17.80 -1.19
C LEU A 210 1.96 18.63 -0.36
N ALA A 211 1.66 18.13 0.83
CA ALA A 211 0.78 18.80 1.77
C ALA A 211 1.31 18.69 3.20
N THR A 212 1.01 19.68 4.03
CA THR A 212 1.40 19.64 5.44
C THR A 212 0.30 18.90 6.22
N PRO A 213 0.61 17.73 6.82
CA PRO A 213 -0.37 17.00 7.59
C PRO A 213 -0.73 17.76 8.87
N SER A 214 -2.00 17.70 9.28
CA SER A 214 -2.39 18.16 10.61
C SER A 214 -1.72 17.31 11.70
N THR A 215 -1.62 17.86 12.92
CA THR A 215 -1.10 17.09 14.07
C THR A 215 -1.88 15.79 14.27
N GLY A 216 -3.22 15.83 14.21
CA GLY A 216 -4.06 14.64 14.36
C GLY A 216 -3.84 13.60 13.25
N LEU A 217 -3.56 14.04 12.01
CA LEU A 217 -3.21 13.12 10.91
C LEU A 217 -1.85 12.45 11.16
N SER A 218 -0.84 13.23 11.55
CA SER A 218 0.50 12.71 11.86
C SER A 218 0.47 11.72 13.04
N GLU A 219 -0.28 12.02 14.08
CA GLU A 219 -0.48 11.14 15.23
C GLU A 219 -1.20 9.85 14.84
N LEU A 220 -2.26 9.92 14.02
CA LEU A 220 -2.92 8.72 13.52
C LEU A 220 -1.95 7.85 12.73
N ALA A 221 -1.25 8.43 11.77
CA ALA A 221 -0.31 7.69 10.93
C ALA A 221 0.79 6.99 11.77
N THR A 222 1.34 7.69 12.76
CA THR A 222 2.34 7.12 13.67
C THR A 222 1.76 5.98 14.51
N ARG A 223 0.54 6.13 15.05
CA ARG A 223 -0.13 5.04 15.78
C ARG A 223 -0.40 3.84 14.89
N VAL A 224 -0.88 4.05 13.66
CA VAL A 224 -1.16 2.96 12.71
C VAL A 224 0.12 2.25 12.31
N PHE A 225 1.21 2.98 12.06
CA PHE A 225 2.52 2.39 11.78
C PHE A 225 3.00 1.47 12.93
N ALA A 226 2.78 1.86 14.17
CA ALA A 226 3.13 1.05 15.35
C ALA A 226 2.29 -0.24 15.48
N LEU A 227 1.19 -0.37 14.74
CA LEU A 227 0.37 -1.58 14.68
C LEU A 227 0.86 -2.60 13.64
N LEU A 228 1.90 -2.33 12.86
CA LEU A 228 2.47 -3.30 11.94
C LEU A 228 2.94 -4.57 12.68
N PRO A 229 2.84 -5.76 12.07
CA PRO A 229 3.16 -7.04 12.74
C PRO A 229 4.64 -7.24 13.05
N ALA A 230 5.51 -6.39 12.50
CA ALA A 230 6.95 -6.38 12.74
C ALA A 230 7.51 -4.97 12.53
N PRO A 231 8.75 -4.66 12.97
CA PRO A 231 9.42 -3.40 12.65
C PRO A 231 9.50 -3.21 11.12
N ALA A 232 9.04 -2.07 10.63
CA ALA A 232 9.06 -1.70 9.22
C ALA A 232 10.13 -0.66 8.92
N LEU A 233 10.69 -0.71 7.72
CA LEU A 233 11.56 0.33 7.20
C LEU A 233 10.73 1.56 6.77
N TYR A 234 9.61 1.31 6.11
CA TYR A 234 8.71 2.35 5.64
C TYR A 234 7.27 1.83 5.53
N ALA A 235 6.33 2.76 5.48
CA ALA A 235 4.96 2.51 5.05
C ALA A 235 4.36 3.80 4.48
N ARG A 236 3.35 3.64 3.60
CA ARG A 236 2.43 4.70 3.21
C ARG A 236 1.06 4.37 3.79
N ILE A 237 0.47 5.34 4.47
CA ILE A 237 -0.85 5.21 5.07
C ILE A 237 -1.78 6.19 4.38
N ASP A 238 -2.76 5.65 3.64
CA ASP A 238 -3.74 6.41 2.90
C ASP A 238 -4.99 6.59 3.76
N VAL A 239 -5.44 7.83 3.92
CA VAL A 239 -6.52 8.20 4.83
C VAL A 239 -7.50 9.17 4.19
N VAL A 240 -8.72 9.13 4.70
CA VAL A 240 -9.80 10.05 4.31
C VAL A 240 -10.55 10.55 5.54
N PRO A 241 -11.14 11.76 5.51
CA PRO A 241 -11.96 12.24 6.62
C PRO A 241 -13.37 11.64 6.54
N ILE A 242 -13.88 11.16 7.68
CA ILE A 242 -15.28 10.77 7.87
C ILE A 242 -15.78 11.46 9.13
N GLY A 243 -16.80 12.32 9.02
CA GLY A 243 -17.34 13.04 10.17
C GLY A 243 -16.30 13.91 10.90
N GLY A 244 -15.33 14.47 10.18
CA GLY A 244 -14.25 15.28 10.74
C GLY A 244 -13.13 14.51 11.42
N GLN A 245 -13.11 13.18 11.31
CA GLN A 245 -12.06 12.32 11.85
C GLN A 245 -11.36 11.54 10.71
N TRP A 246 -10.06 11.35 10.83
CA TRP A 246 -9.27 10.58 9.86
C TRP A 246 -9.51 9.08 9.99
N HIS A 247 -9.74 8.42 8.86
CA HIS A 247 -9.91 6.97 8.76
C HIS A 247 -8.93 6.39 7.75
N VAL A 248 -8.31 5.28 8.09
CA VAL A 248 -7.40 4.55 7.20
C VAL A 248 -8.23 3.91 6.08
N MET A 249 -7.92 4.27 4.85
CA MET A 249 -8.47 3.65 3.65
C MET A 249 -7.61 2.48 3.19
N GLU A 250 -6.27 2.66 3.26
CA GLU A 250 -5.28 1.69 2.86
C GLU A 250 -3.97 1.90 3.61
N LEU A 251 -3.18 0.84 3.75
CA LEU A 251 -1.80 0.87 4.21
C LEU A 251 -0.95 0.06 3.25
N GLU A 252 0.09 0.65 2.70
CA GLU A 252 1.03 -0.04 1.83
C GLU A 252 2.42 -0.08 2.49
N ALA A 253 2.94 -1.29 2.66
CA ALA A 253 4.26 -1.57 3.21
C ALA A 253 5.06 -2.57 2.36
N THR A 254 4.51 -2.99 1.22
CA THR A 254 5.16 -3.88 0.25
C THR A 254 5.69 -3.11 -0.94
N GLU A 255 4.83 -2.29 -1.58
CA GLU A 255 5.11 -1.69 -2.89
C GLU A 255 4.69 -0.22 -3.06
N PRO A 256 4.62 0.62 -2.01
CA PRO A 256 4.09 1.97 -2.18
C PRO A 256 4.93 2.84 -3.10
N SER A 257 4.28 3.62 -3.95
CA SER A 257 4.88 4.84 -4.46
C SER A 257 5.09 5.79 -3.28
N LEU A 258 6.29 6.34 -3.16
CA LEU A 258 6.68 7.21 -2.06
C LEU A 258 6.84 8.67 -2.49
N TRP A 259 6.83 8.96 -3.82
CA TRP A 259 7.04 10.30 -4.38
C TRP A 259 8.30 10.98 -3.80
N LEU A 260 9.43 10.26 -3.86
CA LEU A 260 10.70 10.72 -3.30
C LEU A 260 11.27 11.94 -4.04
N ASP A 261 10.88 12.14 -5.30
CA ASP A 261 11.19 13.31 -6.11
C ASP A 261 10.61 14.60 -5.52
N LEU A 262 9.40 14.51 -4.94
CA LEU A 262 8.74 15.63 -4.28
C LEU A 262 9.31 15.90 -2.86
N ALA A 263 9.93 14.90 -2.24
CA ALA A 263 10.31 14.94 -0.82
C ALA A 263 11.78 14.52 -0.57
N PRO A 264 12.78 15.32 -1.01
CA PRO A 264 14.20 14.97 -0.85
C PRO A 264 14.65 14.75 0.61
N ALA A 265 13.96 15.34 1.59
CA ALA A 265 14.22 15.10 3.00
C ALA A 265 13.85 13.67 3.41
N THR A 266 12.74 13.13 2.89
CA THR A 266 12.32 11.75 3.14
C THR A 266 13.28 10.77 2.44
N THR A 267 13.79 11.10 1.26
CA THR A 267 14.84 10.30 0.60
C THR A 267 16.07 10.16 1.48
N ARG A 268 16.55 11.27 2.08
CA ARG A 268 17.67 11.22 3.03
C ARG A 268 17.35 10.38 4.25
N LEU A 269 16.17 10.57 4.86
CA LEU A 269 15.72 9.77 6.01
C LEU A 269 15.71 8.26 5.68
N LEU A 270 15.26 7.89 4.48
CA LEU A 270 15.23 6.49 4.03
C LEU A 270 16.66 5.93 3.81
N VAL A 271 17.56 6.74 3.23
CA VAL A 271 18.98 6.38 3.09
C VAL A 271 19.63 6.14 4.46
N ASP A 272 19.42 7.04 5.41
CA ASP A 272 19.95 6.91 6.78
C ASP A 272 19.40 5.66 7.48
N ALA A 273 18.10 5.39 7.34
CA ALA A 273 17.46 4.22 7.91
C ALA A 273 17.98 2.90 7.30
N ILE A 274 18.24 2.86 5.98
CA ILE A 274 18.88 1.71 5.32
C ILE A 274 20.34 1.58 5.80
N GLY A 275 21.07 2.69 5.88
CA GLY A 275 22.46 2.72 6.36
C GLY A 275 22.61 2.17 7.78
N ALA A 276 21.67 2.50 8.67
CA ALA A 276 21.64 1.96 10.03
C ALA A 276 21.52 0.42 10.07
N ARG A 277 20.80 -0.17 9.11
CA ARG A 277 20.65 -1.63 8.96
C ARG A 277 21.90 -2.29 8.35
N LEU A 278 22.68 -1.54 7.60
CA LEU A 278 23.96 -2.00 7.04
C LEU A 278 25.12 -1.90 8.05
N SER A 279 24.98 -1.12 9.13
CA SER A 279 25.99 -1.03 10.17
C SER A 279 26.09 -2.34 10.95
N PRO A 280 27.31 -2.77 11.42
CA PRO A 280 27.44 -3.91 12.30
C PRO A 280 26.58 -3.67 13.55
N ARG A 281 25.76 -4.65 13.92
CA ARG A 281 25.09 -4.61 15.23
C ARG A 281 26.19 -4.65 16.29
N THR A 282 26.40 -3.55 16.99
CA THR A 282 27.20 -3.55 18.21
C THR A 282 26.43 -4.39 19.22
N GLY A 283 26.91 -5.63 19.45
CA GLY A 283 26.36 -6.60 20.41
C GLY A 283 26.50 -6.13 21.85
#